data_0cc02419574f211ac8422734f7ab7ba4
#
_entry.id   0cc02419574f211ac8422734f7ab7ba4
#
_cell.length_a   1.000
_cell.length_b   1.000
_cell.length_c   1.000
_cell.angle_alpha   90.00
_cell.angle_beta   90.00
_cell.angle_gamma   90.00
#
_symmetry.space_group_name_H-M   'P 1'
#
loop_
_entity.id
_entity.type
_entity.pdbx_description
1 polymer ?
#
loop_
_entity_poly.entity_id
_entity_poly.type
_entity_poly.pdbx_seq_one_letter_code
_entity_poly.pdbx_strand_id
1 'polypeptide(L)'
;MKLKIGYKEFDLIDCTDFYSRFKGFMFTKNIDHCLRFSKCNSIHTFFMLSDIDVVMTDKDNNVLFVYRKLKPWRVILPKKGVYNVYELPSGSVSEIEKIIVS
;
A
#
# COMPACT_ATOMS: atom_id res chain seq x y z
N MET A 1 3.67 4.86 13.52
CA MET A 1 2.24 4.87 13.16
C MET A 1 1.75 3.44 13.01
N LYS A 2 0.47 3.24 13.20
CA LYS A 2 -0.17 1.93 13.05
C LYS A 2 -1.25 1.99 12.00
N LEU A 3 -1.41 0.93 11.23
CA LEU A 3 -2.49 0.74 10.29
C LEU A 3 -3.34 -0.43 10.76
N LYS A 4 -4.64 -0.20 10.86
CA LYS A 4 -5.59 -1.22 11.26
C LYS A 4 -6.55 -1.49 10.10
N ILE A 5 -6.68 -2.77 9.75
CA ILE A 5 -7.62 -3.21 8.73
C ILE A 5 -8.28 -4.49 9.22
N GLY A 6 -9.59 -4.45 9.44
CA GLY A 6 -10.32 -5.55 10.06
C GLY A 6 -9.75 -5.86 11.45
N TYR A 7 -9.34 -7.08 11.65
CA TYR A 7 -8.74 -7.55 12.91
C TYR A 7 -7.22 -7.44 12.93
N LYS A 8 -6.62 -7.04 11.82
CA LYS A 8 -5.17 -7.01 11.66
C LYS A 8 -4.65 -5.62 11.94
N GLU A 9 -3.49 -5.56 12.55
CA GLU A 9 -2.79 -4.31 12.83
C GLU A 9 -1.34 -4.46 12.41
N PHE A 10 -0.82 -3.46 11.74
CA PHE A 10 0.55 -3.44 11.24
C PHE A 10 1.24 -2.14 11.63
N ASP A 11 2.55 -2.19 11.78
CA ASP A 11 3.34 -0.97 11.79
C ASP A 11 3.21 -0.30 10.43
N LEU A 12 3.14 1.03 10.45
CA LEU A 12 3.00 1.83 9.24
C LEU A 12 4.12 2.85 9.16
N ILE A 13 4.82 2.85 8.03
CA ILE A 13 5.84 3.84 7.72
C ILE A 13 5.30 4.77 6.65
N ASP A 14 5.34 6.07 6.93
CA ASP A 14 4.91 7.09 5.97
C ASP A 14 6.10 7.46 5.08
N CYS A 15 6.00 7.16 3.80
CA CYS A 15 7.06 7.42 2.85
C CYS A 15 6.94 8.86 2.35
N THR A 16 7.76 9.75 2.89
CA THR A 16 7.64 11.18 2.64
C THR A 16 8.77 11.75 1.79
N ASP A 17 9.94 11.13 1.80
CA ASP A 17 11.06 11.61 0.98
C ASP A 17 11.11 10.91 -0.38
N PHE A 18 11.87 11.49 -1.30
CA PHE A 18 11.96 10.98 -2.67
C PHE A 18 12.46 9.53 -2.71
N TYR A 19 13.50 9.22 -1.92
CA TYR A 19 14.10 7.89 -1.95
C TYR A 19 13.13 6.82 -1.44
N SER A 20 12.51 7.05 -0.28
CA SER A 20 11.57 6.08 0.28
C SER A 20 10.35 5.88 -0.61
N ARG A 21 9.86 6.96 -1.24
CA ARG A 21 8.73 6.88 -2.18
C ARG A 21 9.09 6.10 -3.43
N PHE A 22 10.31 6.28 -3.94
CA PHE A 22 10.77 5.52 -5.11
C PHE A 22 11.00 4.05 -4.77
N LYS A 23 11.64 3.79 -3.64
CA LYS A 23 12.00 2.42 -3.27
C LYS A 23 10.80 1.57 -2.88
N GLY A 24 9.89 2.10 -2.05
CA GLY A 24 8.80 1.28 -1.52
C GLY A 24 9.34 -0.02 -0.94
N PHE A 25 8.78 -1.15 -1.36
CA PHE A 25 9.24 -2.49 -0.97
C PHE A 25 10.21 -3.14 -1.96
N MET A 26 10.82 -2.36 -2.85
CA MET A 26 11.81 -2.92 -3.78
C MET A 26 12.92 -3.66 -3.02
N PHE A 27 13.26 -4.86 -3.49
CA PHE A 27 14.31 -5.70 -2.91
C PHE A 27 14.06 -6.16 -1.47
N THR A 28 12.84 -6.06 -0.97
CA THR A 28 12.49 -6.51 0.38
C THR A 28 11.91 -7.91 0.33
N LYS A 29 12.49 -8.84 1.10
CA LYS A 29 12.05 -10.25 1.09
C LYS A 29 10.89 -10.52 2.05
N ASN A 30 11.03 -10.08 3.30
CA ASN A 30 10.04 -10.37 4.33
C ASN A 30 9.31 -9.08 4.69
N ILE A 31 8.15 -8.90 4.08
CA ILE A 31 7.34 -7.71 4.30
C ILE A 31 6.45 -7.96 5.51
N ASP A 32 6.70 -7.24 6.60
CA ASP A 32 5.98 -7.39 7.87
C ASP A 32 5.34 -6.09 8.36
N HIS A 33 5.37 -5.07 7.54
CA HIS A 33 4.80 -3.75 7.87
C HIS A 33 4.18 -3.15 6.61
N CYS A 34 3.54 -2.00 6.78
CA CYS A 34 2.87 -1.30 5.69
C CYS A 34 3.59 0.00 5.37
N LEU A 35 3.45 0.44 4.12
CA LEU A 35 3.93 1.74 3.66
C LEU A 35 2.74 2.58 3.19
N ARG A 36 2.80 3.89 3.46
CA ARG A 36 1.82 4.84 2.96
C ARG A 36 2.50 5.87 2.06
N PHE A 37 1.89 6.09 0.91
CA PHE A 37 2.29 7.12 -0.04
C PHE A 37 1.13 8.09 -0.19
N SER A 38 1.22 9.24 0.45
CA SER A 38 0.19 10.29 0.35
C SER A 38 0.44 11.16 -0.88
N LYS A 39 -0.61 11.79 -1.38
CA LYS A 39 -0.57 12.58 -2.63
C LYS A 39 -0.05 11.71 -3.78
N CYS A 40 -0.52 10.48 -3.83
CA CYS A 40 -0.08 9.48 -4.80
C CYS A 40 -1.31 8.75 -5.32
N ASN A 41 -1.35 8.47 -6.61
CA ASN A 41 -2.49 7.78 -7.22
C ASN A 41 -2.08 6.65 -8.17
N SER A 42 -0.81 6.31 -8.20
CA SER A 42 -0.28 5.25 -9.05
C SER A 42 0.85 4.53 -8.34
N ILE A 43 1.21 3.35 -8.85
CA ILE A 43 2.22 2.52 -8.22
C ILE A 43 2.83 1.57 -9.25
N HIS A 44 4.07 1.16 -9.00
CA HIS A 44 4.69 0.05 -9.72
C HIS A 44 5.25 -0.95 -8.70
N THR A 45 5.38 -2.19 -9.15
CA THR A 45 5.98 -3.26 -8.33
C THR A 45 7.27 -3.78 -8.92
N PHE A 46 7.99 -2.92 -9.67
CA PHE A 46 9.27 -3.28 -10.26
C PHE A 46 10.28 -3.63 -9.17
N PHE A 47 11.05 -4.67 -9.41
CA PHE A 47 12.09 -5.15 -8.49
C PHE A 47 11.59 -5.61 -7.13
N MET A 48 10.29 -5.84 -6.97
CA MET A 48 9.78 -6.48 -5.76
C MET A 48 10.09 -7.98 -5.79
N LEU A 49 10.32 -8.55 -4.61
CA LEU A 49 10.69 -9.96 -4.46
C LEU A 49 9.51 -10.83 -4.05
N SER A 50 8.36 -10.22 -3.76
CA SER A 50 7.16 -10.95 -3.36
C SER A 50 5.93 -10.18 -3.81
N ASP A 51 4.78 -10.88 -3.78
CA ASP A 51 3.48 -10.23 -3.99
C ASP A 51 3.19 -9.30 -2.82
N ILE A 52 2.39 -8.28 -3.07
CA ILE A 52 1.90 -7.37 -2.03
C ILE A 52 0.41 -7.13 -2.22
N ASP A 53 -0.26 -6.70 -1.16
CA ASP A 53 -1.59 -6.14 -1.26
C ASP A 53 -1.46 -4.61 -1.37
N VAL A 54 -2.32 -4.01 -2.17
CA VAL A 54 -2.34 -2.56 -2.37
C VAL A 54 -3.75 -2.06 -2.13
N VAL A 55 -3.86 -1.03 -1.31
CA VAL A 55 -5.14 -0.35 -1.05
C VAL A 55 -4.99 1.11 -1.42
N MET A 56 -5.88 1.60 -2.26
CA MET A 56 -5.92 3.00 -2.67
C MET A 56 -7.14 3.67 -2.04
N THR A 57 -6.91 4.80 -1.41
CA THR A 57 -7.96 5.52 -0.68
C THR A 57 -8.02 6.98 -1.12
N ASP A 58 -9.12 7.64 -0.77
CA ASP A 58 -9.16 9.09 -0.80
C ASP A 58 -8.41 9.67 0.43
N LYS A 59 -8.42 10.99 0.59
CA LYS A 59 -7.67 11.62 1.69
C LYS A 59 -8.29 11.36 3.07
N ASP A 60 -9.52 10.88 3.12
CA ASP A 60 -10.21 10.53 4.36
C ASP A 60 -10.12 9.03 4.66
N ASN A 61 -9.25 8.31 3.94
CA ASN A 61 -9.04 6.88 4.06
C ASN A 61 -10.26 6.01 3.70
N ASN A 62 -11.16 6.55 2.89
CA ASN A 62 -12.20 5.72 2.29
C ASN A 62 -11.58 4.89 1.19
N VAL A 63 -11.77 3.57 1.25
CA VAL A 63 -11.18 2.63 0.28
C VAL A 63 -11.87 2.78 -1.06
N LEU A 64 -11.09 3.03 -2.11
CA LEU A 64 -11.56 3.17 -3.47
C LEU A 64 -11.19 1.98 -4.34
N PHE A 65 -9.96 1.46 -4.20
CA PHE A 65 -9.48 0.32 -4.98
C PHE A 65 -8.66 -0.60 -4.09
N VAL A 66 -8.78 -1.90 -4.33
CA VAL A 66 -8.02 -2.94 -3.63
C VAL A 66 -7.42 -3.88 -4.67
N TYR A 67 -6.13 -4.14 -4.55
CA TYR A 67 -5.42 -5.11 -5.37
C TYR A 67 -4.79 -6.14 -4.46
N ARG A 68 -5.29 -7.36 -4.49
CA ARG A 68 -4.80 -8.46 -3.66
C ARG A 68 -3.75 -9.26 -4.40
N LYS A 69 -2.66 -9.58 -3.71
CA LYS A 69 -1.58 -10.41 -4.26
C LYS A 69 -1.10 -9.88 -5.61
N LEU A 70 -0.85 -8.58 -5.64
CA LEU A 70 -0.29 -7.93 -6.83
C LEU A 70 1.14 -8.41 -7.02
N LYS A 71 1.39 -8.97 -8.18
CA LYS A 71 2.68 -9.59 -8.48
C LYS A 71 3.75 -8.54 -8.79
N PRO A 72 5.05 -8.90 -8.66
CA PRO A 72 6.13 -8.04 -9.14
C PRO A 72 5.97 -7.70 -10.62
N TRP A 73 6.62 -6.61 -11.02
CA TRP A 73 6.68 -6.15 -12.41
C TRP A 73 5.32 -5.72 -12.98
N ARG A 74 4.48 -5.15 -12.14
CA ARG A 74 3.19 -4.58 -12.53
C ARG A 74 3.19 -3.08 -12.37
N VAL A 75 2.31 -2.43 -13.12
CA VAL A 75 2.05 -1.00 -13.01
C VAL A 75 0.56 -0.80 -12.84
N ILE A 76 0.19 0.01 -11.85
CA ILE A 76 -1.18 0.52 -11.72
C ILE A 76 -1.12 1.98 -12.14
N LEU A 77 -1.82 2.29 -13.24
CA LEU A 77 -1.87 3.64 -13.80
C LEU A 77 -2.61 4.58 -12.84
N PRO A 78 -2.41 5.91 -12.97
CA PRO A 78 -3.08 6.87 -12.12
C PRO A 78 -4.58 6.69 -12.08
N LYS A 79 -5.16 6.72 -10.87
CA LYS A 79 -6.59 6.56 -10.63
C LYS A 79 -7.15 7.86 -10.06
N LYS A 80 -8.16 8.41 -10.71
CA LYS A 80 -8.81 9.63 -10.27
C LYS A 80 -9.45 9.45 -8.90
N GLY A 81 -9.30 10.46 -8.04
CA GLY A 81 -9.86 10.46 -6.69
C GLY A 81 -8.98 9.81 -5.64
N VAL A 82 -7.94 9.10 -6.04
CA VAL A 82 -7.01 8.47 -5.10
C VAL A 82 -6.04 9.51 -4.58
N TYR A 83 -5.88 9.53 -3.25
CA TYR A 83 -4.93 10.40 -2.57
C TYR A 83 -3.84 9.62 -1.86
N ASN A 84 -4.17 8.46 -1.27
CA ASN A 84 -3.21 7.60 -0.58
C ASN A 84 -3.11 6.25 -1.26
N VAL A 85 -1.89 5.75 -1.35
CA VAL A 85 -1.61 4.38 -1.75
C VAL A 85 -0.94 3.68 -0.57
N TYR A 86 -1.51 2.56 -0.14
CA TYR A 86 -0.95 1.72 0.92
C TYR A 86 -0.42 0.44 0.32
N GLU A 87 0.83 0.11 0.66
CA GLU A 87 1.41 -1.20 0.34
C GLU A 87 1.43 -2.04 1.61
N LEU A 88 0.88 -3.24 1.53
CA LEU A 88 0.71 -4.14 2.67
C LEU A 88 1.29 -5.53 2.34
N PRO A 89 1.65 -6.31 3.39
CA PRO A 89 2.02 -7.69 3.14
C PRO A 89 0.92 -8.45 2.41
N SER A 90 1.31 -9.38 1.54
CA SER A 90 0.35 -10.19 0.79
C SER A 90 -0.58 -10.95 1.74
N GLY A 91 -1.87 -10.95 1.42
CA GLY A 91 -2.87 -11.61 2.25
C GLY A 91 -3.40 -10.77 3.40
N SER A 92 -3.00 -9.49 3.49
CA SER A 92 -3.47 -8.61 4.57
C SER A 92 -4.94 -8.21 4.40
N VAL A 93 -5.41 -8.11 3.16
CA VAL A 93 -6.76 -7.63 2.85
C VAL A 93 -7.61 -8.81 2.40
N SER A 94 -8.51 -9.28 3.25
CA SER A 94 -9.43 -10.36 2.90
C SER A 94 -10.70 -9.86 2.24
N GLU A 95 -11.16 -8.67 2.62
CA GLU A 95 -12.37 -8.03 2.09
C GLU A 95 -12.11 -6.54 1.91
N ILE A 96 -13.07 -5.84 1.27
CA ILE A 96 -13.00 -4.39 1.19
C ILE A 96 -13.36 -3.83 2.56
N GLU A 97 -12.38 -3.31 3.25
CA GLU A 97 -12.50 -2.85 4.62
C GLU A 97 -12.04 -1.41 4.73
N LYS A 98 -12.46 -0.76 5.80
CA LYS A 98 -12.00 0.58 6.10
C LYS A 98 -10.62 0.53 6.73
N ILE A 99 -9.73 1.43 6.31
CA ILE A 99 -8.41 1.57 6.90
C ILE A 99 -8.46 2.62 7.99
N ILE A 100 -7.90 2.29 9.14
CA ILE A 100 -7.74 3.21 10.26
C ILE A 100 -6.25 3.38 10.52
N VAL A 101 -5.80 4.64 10.53
CA VAL A 101 -4.41 5.00 10.81
C VAL A 101 -4.35 5.74 12.14
N SER A 102 -3.45 5.33 12.99
CA SER A 102 -3.28 5.98 14.30
C SER A 102 -1.81 6.14 14.68
#